data_9137cda9472f324da5d907138a475032
#
_entry.id   9137cda9472f324da5d907138a475032
#
_cell.length_a   1.000
_cell.length_b   1.000
_cell.length_c   1.000
_cell.angle_alpha   90.00
_cell.angle_beta   90.00
_cell.angle_gamma   90.00
#
_symmetry.space_group_name_H-M   'P 1'
#
loop_
_entity.id
_entity.type
_entity.pdbx_description
1 polymer ?
#
loop_
_entity_poly.entity_id
_entity_poly.type
_entity_poly.pdbx_seq_one_letter_code
_entity_poly.pdbx_strand_id
1 'polypeptide(L)'
;MAVGIRIKLPGVNQEQFDKVNEHVNASGGLAKGMIFHASGPIDEGWGVIDFWESRADFDAFFGSRVKAAVDATGVEMSGAPDIKEFPVHEFIKA
;
A
#
# COMPACT_ATOMS: atom_id res chain seq x y z
N MET A 1 16.23 -9.40 3.97
CA MET A 1 15.22 -9.80 4.98
C MET A 1 13.88 -9.16 4.62
N ALA A 2 12.82 -9.95 4.64
CA ALA A 2 11.50 -9.44 4.34
C ALA A 2 11.00 -8.50 5.44
N VAL A 3 10.15 -7.54 5.05
CA VAL A 3 9.52 -6.61 5.98
C VAL A 3 8.00 -6.68 5.83
N GLY A 4 7.31 -6.50 6.96
CA GLY A 4 5.86 -6.32 6.99
C GLY A 4 5.57 -4.84 7.16
N ILE A 5 4.62 -4.31 6.39
CA ILE A 5 4.29 -2.89 6.40
C ILE A 5 2.79 -2.74 6.58
N ARG A 6 2.40 -2.02 7.62
CA ARG A 6 1.02 -1.65 7.87
C ARG A 6 0.83 -0.18 7.52
N ILE A 7 -0.18 0.10 6.71
CA ILE A 7 -0.47 1.46 6.26
C ILE A 7 -1.91 1.79 6.63
N LYS A 8 -2.12 2.94 7.25
CA LYS A 8 -3.46 3.51 7.45
C LYS A 8 -3.58 4.73 6.56
N LEU A 9 -4.65 4.75 5.76
CA LEU A 9 -4.97 5.84 4.84
C LEU A 9 -6.18 6.59 5.38
N PRO A 10 -5.96 7.67 6.15
CA PRO A 10 -7.05 8.36 6.84
C PRO A 10 -8.01 9.03 5.84
N GLY A 11 -9.31 8.85 6.08
CA GLY A 11 -10.35 9.45 5.26
C GLY A 11 -10.58 8.81 3.90
N VAL A 12 -9.85 7.76 3.56
CA VAL A 12 -10.02 7.05 2.29
C VAL A 12 -11.12 6.00 2.43
N ASN A 13 -12.04 5.96 1.48
CA ASN A 13 -13.09 4.94 1.41
C ASN A 13 -12.79 3.93 0.30
N GLN A 14 -13.64 2.92 0.18
CA GLN A 14 -13.45 1.87 -0.82
C GLN A 14 -13.41 2.41 -2.25
N GLU A 15 -14.32 3.31 -2.60
CA GLU A 15 -14.39 3.87 -3.96
C GLU A 15 -13.09 4.60 -4.31
N GLN A 16 -12.58 5.40 -3.38
CA GLN A 16 -11.32 6.12 -3.58
C GLN A 16 -10.13 5.18 -3.68
N PHE A 17 -10.09 4.17 -2.82
CA PHE A 17 -9.01 3.18 -2.87
C PHE A 17 -9.04 2.42 -4.18
N ASP A 18 -10.21 1.99 -4.64
CA ASP A 18 -10.37 1.25 -5.88
C ASP A 18 -9.88 2.06 -7.10
N LYS A 19 -10.16 3.36 -7.13
CA LYS A 19 -9.67 4.24 -8.20
C LYS A 19 -8.14 4.27 -8.25
N VAL A 20 -7.52 4.46 -7.11
CA VAL A 20 -6.05 4.47 -7.01
C VAL A 20 -5.49 3.12 -7.43
N ASN A 21 -6.07 2.05 -6.91
CA ASN A 21 -5.61 0.69 -7.19
C ASN A 21 -5.73 0.32 -8.66
N GLU A 22 -6.81 0.70 -9.32
CA GLU A 22 -6.97 0.51 -10.77
C GLU A 22 -5.85 1.20 -11.55
N HIS A 23 -5.55 2.44 -11.17
CA HIS A 23 -4.50 3.20 -11.85
C HIS A 23 -3.13 2.58 -11.63
N VAL A 24 -2.86 2.10 -10.42
CA VAL A 24 -1.61 1.39 -10.11
C VAL A 24 -1.50 0.12 -10.94
N ASN A 25 -2.56 -0.66 -11.01
CA ASN A 25 -2.56 -1.92 -11.79
C ASN A 25 -2.38 -1.66 -13.29
N ALA A 26 -2.96 -0.58 -13.81
CA ALA A 26 -2.83 -0.21 -15.22
C ALA A 26 -1.41 0.28 -15.56
N SER A 27 -0.65 0.77 -14.59
CA SER A 27 0.70 1.30 -14.81
C SER A 27 1.78 0.24 -14.95
N GLY A 28 1.44 -1.02 -14.69
CA GLY A 28 2.40 -2.13 -14.78
C GLY A 28 1.87 -3.37 -14.07
N GLY A 29 2.64 -4.43 -14.09
CA GLY A 29 2.31 -5.67 -13.42
C GLY A 29 2.63 -5.62 -11.92
N LEU A 30 2.82 -6.80 -11.35
CA LEU A 30 3.16 -6.95 -9.94
C LEU A 30 4.43 -6.15 -9.61
N ALA A 31 4.40 -5.44 -8.51
CA ALA A 31 5.52 -4.61 -8.10
C ALA A 31 6.72 -5.47 -7.69
N LYS A 32 7.92 -5.02 -8.07
CA LYS A 32 9.15 -5.71 -7.70
C LYS A 32 9.26 -5.81 -6.19
N GLY A 33 9.49 -7.03 -5.69
CA GLY A 33 9.69 -7.28 -4.28
C GLY A 33 8.42 -7.45 -3.45
N MET A 34 7.25 -7.25 -4.04
CA MET A 34 6.00 -7.47 -3.31
C MET A 34 5.75 -8.98 -3.13
N ILE A 35 5.54 -9.39 -1.88
CA ILE A 35 5.26 -10.78 -1.54
C ILE A 35 3.76 -10.99 -1.36
N PHE A 36 3.10 -10.07 -0.66
CA PHE A 36 1.69 -10.20 -0.30
C PHE A 36 1.09 -8.83 -0.06
N HIS A 37 -0.18 -8.66 -0.42
CA HIS A 37 -0.92 -7.42 -0.21
C HIS A 37 -2.35 -7.76 0.19
N ALA A 38 -2.85 -7.09 1.21
CA ALA A 38 -4.25 -7.17 1.60
C ALA A 38 -4.71 -5.79 2.06
N SER A 39 -5.98 -5.46 1.83
CA SER A 39 -6.53 -4.19 2.26
C SER A 39 -8.00 -4.32 2.62
N GLY A 40 -8.49 -3.37 3.40
CA GLY A 40 -9.87 -3.32 3.81
C GLY A 40 -10.20 -2.06 4.60
N PRO A 41 -11.50 -1.84 4.90
CA PRO A 41 -11.90 -0.68 5.67
C PRO A 41 -11.47 -0.78 7.13
N ILE A 42 -11.10 0.38 7.69
CA ILE A 42 -10.83 0.55 9.12
C ILE A 42 -11.67 1.72 9.63
N ASP A 43 -11.72 1.91 10.95
CA ASP A 43 -12.60 2.91 11.55
C ASP A 43 -12.42 4.32 10.99
N GLU A 44 -11.17 4.74 10.75
CA GLU A 44 -10.86 6.11 10.32
C GLU A 44 -10.52 6.22 8.84
N GLY A 45 -10.70 5.14 8.05
CA GLY A 45 -10.36 5.17 6.63
C GLY A 45 -10.15 3.80 6.04
N TRP A 46 -8.99 3.60 5.38
CA TRP A 46 -8.63 2.35 4.69
C TRP A 46 -7.31 1.81 5.21
N GLY A 47 -7.26 0.51 5.47
CA GLY A 47 -6.06 -0.16 5.97
C GLY A 47 -5.43 -1.05 4.92
N VAL A 48 -4.10 -1.12 4.91
CA VAL A 48 -3.33 -1.96 4.01
C VAL A 48 -2.29 -2.72 4.81
N ILE A 49 -2.09 -3.98 4.48
CA ILE A 49 -0.99 -4.78 5.00
C ILE A 49 -0.23 -5.36 3.83
N ASP A 50 1.06 -5.06 3.77
CA ASP A 50 1.96 -5.54 2.73
C ASP A 50 3.12 -6.32 3.32
N PHE A 51 3.59 -7.31 2.58
CA PHE A 51 4.87 -7.94 2.84
C PHE A 51 5.76 -7.76 1.62
N TRP A 52 6.98 -7.30 1.86
CA TRP A 52 7.95 -6.95 0.81
C TRP A 52 9.28 -7.62 1.09
N GLU A 53 10.05 -7.89 0.04
CA GLU A 53 11.39 -8.43 0.19
C GLU A 53 12.33 -7.45 0.87
N SER A 54 12.11 -6.13 0.66
CA SER A 54 12.88 -5.09 1.35
C SER A 54 12.06 -3.82 1.49
N ARG A 55 12.44 -2.96 2.43
CA ARG A 55 11.86 -1.63 2.59
C ARG A 55 12.11 -0.78 1.35
N ALA A 56 13.28 -0.93 0.74
CA ALA A 56 13.63 -0.16 -0.45
C ALA A 56 12.67 -0.44 -1.61
N ASP A 57 12.26 -1.69 -1.79
CA ASP A 57 11.28 -2.04 -2.82
C ASP A 57 9.93 -1.39 -2.56
N PHE A 58 9.48 -1.38 -1.31
CA PHE A 58 8.26 -0.67 -0.93
C PHE A 58 8.36 0.82 -1.21
N ASP A 59 9.45 1.46 -0.80
CA ASP A 59 9.63 2.90 -0.98
C ASP A 59 9.63 3.28 -2.46
N ALA A 60 10.25 2.47 -3.30
CA ALA A 60 10.28 2.71 -4.74
C ALA A 60 8.86 2.63 -5.35
N PHE A 61 8.09 1.63 -4.95
CA PHE A 61 6.72 1.46 -5.41
C PHE A 61 5.80 2.58 -4.91
N PHE A 62 5.83 2.84 -3.61
CA PHE A 62 4.95 3.82 -2.98
C PHE A 62 5.28 5.24 -3.44
N GLY A 63 6.56 5.56 -3.57
CA GLY A 63 7.00 6.90 -3.98
C GLY A 63 6.87 7.18 -5.47
N SER A 64 6.61 6.16 -6.30
CA SER A 64 6.45 6.35 -7.75
C SER A 64 5.05 5.97 -8.23
N ARG A 65 4.75 4.68 -8.29
CA ARG A 65 3.47 4.21 -8.88
C ARG A 65 2.24 4.62 -8.06
N VAL A 66 2.31 4.51 -6.73
CA VAL A 66 1.20 4.90 -5.86
C VAL A 66 1.03 6.41 -5.87
N LYS A 67 2.13 7.15 -5.75
CA LYS A 67 2.08 8.61 -5.78
C LYS A 67 1.52 9.12 -7.10
N ALA A 68 1.95 8.57 -8.22
CA ALA A 68 1.42 8.93 -9.54
C ALA A 68 -0.08 8.64 -9.65
N ALA A 69 -0.53 7.52 -9.10
CA ALA A 69 -1.95 7.16 -9.11
C ALA A 69 -2.79 8.11 -8.25
N VAL A 70 -2.29 8.47 -7.08
CA VAL A 70 -2.97 9.45 -6.22
C VAL A 70 -3.08 10.79 -6.91
N ASP A 71 -1.99 11.26 -7.52
CA ASP A 71 -2.00 12.54 -8.25
C ASP A 71 -2.95 12.51 -9.43
N ALA A 72 -2.98 11.41 -10.19
CA ALA A 72 -3.83 11.28 -11.37
C ALA A 72 -5.32 11.16 -11.03
N THR A 73 -5.66 10.54 -9.93
CA THR A 73 -7.06 10.33 -9.52
C THR A 73 -7.63 11.48 -8.70
N GLY A 74 -6.79 12.34 -8.15
CA GLY A 74 -7.22 13.45 -7.31
C GLY A 74 -7.74 13.02 -5.93
N VAL A 75 -7.49 11.79 -5.52
CA VAL A 75 -7.93 11.30 -4.21
C VAL A 75 -7.14 12.03 -3.11
N GLU A 76 -7.87 12.54 -2.12
CA GLU A 76 -7.28 13.25 -0.99
C GLU A 76 -7.50 12.46 0.30
N MET A 77 -6.50 12.49 1.16
CA MET A 77 -6.59 11.92 2.51
C MET A 77 -6.84 13.03 3.51
N SER A 78 -7.49 12.70 4.63
CA SER A 78 -7.73 13.67 5.70
C SER A 78 -6.47 13.96 6.53
N GLY A 79 -5.39 13.23 6.29
CA GLY A 79 -4.10 13.40 6.96
C GLY A 79 -3.02 12.57 6.29
N ALA A 80 -1.80 12.62 6.81
CA ALA A 80 -0.71 11.82 6.28
C ALA A 80 -0.93 10.33 6.52
N PRO A 81 -0.48 9.44 5.60
CA PRO A 81 -0.55 7.99 5.84
C PRO A 81 0.25 7.62 7.09
N ASP A 82 -0.30 6.70 7.88
CA ASP A 82 0.41 6.16 9.03
C ASP A 82 1.05 4.84 8.60
N ILE A 83 2.37 4.85 8.44
CA ILE A 83 3.14 3.72 7.94
C ILE A 83 3.99 3.16 9.06
N LYS A 84 3.79 1.89 9.41
CA LYS A 84 4.58 1.17 10.40
C LYS A 84 5.20 -0.05 9.76
N GLU A 85 6.44 -0.35 10.10
CA GLU A 85 7.11 -1.55 9.59
C GLU A 85 7.70 -2.41 10.70
N PHE A 86 7.89 -3.67 10.40
CA PHE A 86 8.61 -4.60 11.26
C PHE A 86 9.37 -5.60 10.39
N PRO A 87 10.54 -6.06 10.85
CA PRO A 87 11.24 -7.13 10.13
C PRO A 87 10.47 -8.42 10.31
N VAL A 88 10.33 -9.19 9.23
CA VAL A 88 9.64 -10.47 9.33
C VAL A 88 10.59 -11.51 9.94
N HIS A 89 10.18 -12.07 11.06
CA HIS A 89 10.92 -13.13 11.73
C HIS A 89 10.47 -14.49 11.22
N GLU A 90 9.19 -14.64 10.95
CA GLU A 90 8.61 -15.94 10.59
C GLU A 90 7.46 -15.75 9.61
N PHE A 91 7.43 -16.59 8.56
CA PHE A 91 6.29 -16.73 7.66
C PHE A 91 5.71 -18.13 7.81
N ILE A 92 4.42 -18.21 8.04
CA ILE A 92 3.69 -19.47 8.01
C ILE A 92 2.59 -19.33 6.97
N LYS A 93 2.61 -20.22 5.98
CA LYS A 93 1.59 -20.21 4.92
C LYS A 93 0.65 -21.39 5.09
N ALA A 94 -0.63 -21.14 4.83
CA ALA A 94 -1.63 -22.20 4.83
C ALA A 94 -1.40 -23.19 3.68
#